data_360fda4234929bfbc25358fcf622a57d
#
_entry.id   360fda4234929bfbc25358fcf622a57d
#
_cell.length_a   1.000
_cell.length_b   1.000
_cell.length_c   1.000
_cell.angle_alpha   90.00
_cell.angle_beta   90.00
_cell.angle_gamma   90.00
#
_symmetry.space_group_name_H-M   'P 1'
#
loop_
_entity.id
_entity.type
_entity.pdbx_description
1 polymer ?
#
loop_
_entity_poly.entity_id
_entity_poly.type
_entity_poly.pdbx_seq_one_letter_code
_entity_poly.pdbx_strand_id
1 'polypeptide(L)'
;MTPNGWGLGYPRSVDLHAFGRLAAEVDRTLVVVGGLRIPGPLPAHDKQEQTSHRDHRRIQRLTVLLTAGLLVAACAGEGRSTVSPPPAAPDRTATTMTRTVPAAPKAPTTTPPRSAPATITAADRLATQLTTAETAIRDPATPAGRLPALGRAQQRAYRALVRQPGLIPKVLAQLPPGLRGVVRANVVAGSELRKLNRPAGRLPRWRIVAPAPAGQLLAAYRAAQATLAVPWEYLAAIHLVETRLGRIRGTSSAGAQGPMQFLPSTWTRYGHGGDIQATDDAILAAARLLRANGAPADMAAALYAYNPSRRYVRAVSAYASQLRANRRTFLGYYHWQVFYGDTLLPEGYPARPPVPAPG
;
A
#
# COMPACT_ATOMS: atom_id res chain seq x y z
N MET A 1 17.22 42.19 -12.22
CA MET A 1 16.55 40.89 -12.60
C MET A 1 16.84 39.89 -11.50
N THR A 2 15.91 39.68 -10.58
CA THR A 2 16.01 38.77 -9.43
C THR A 2 15.34 37.47 -9.77
N PRO A 3 15.91 36.30 -9.41
CA PRO A 3 15.28 35.00 -9.71
C PRO A 3 14.15 34.73 -8.72
N ASN A 4 12.97 34.38 -9.26
CA ASN A 4 11.78 34.04 -8.50
C ASN A 4 12.02 32.75 -7.68
N GLY A 5 12.16 32.90 -6.37
CA GLY A 5 12.11 31.84 -5.40
C GLY A 5 10.68 31.33 -5.24
N TRP A 6 10.45 30.04 -5.40
CA TRP A 6 9.24 29.34 -4.99
C TRP A 6 9.20 29.26 -3.45
N GLY A 7 8.84 30.38 -2.82
CA GLY A 7 8.44 30.41 -1.44
C GLY A 7 7.00 29.88 -1.35
N LEU A 8 6.83 28.70 -0.77
CA LEU A 8 5.54 28.25 -0.25
C LEU A 8 5.13 29.25 0.83
N GLY A 9 4.27 30.21 0.46
CA GLY A 9 3.67 31.17 1.37
C GLY A 9 2.86 30.44 2.43
N TYR A 10 3.41 30.27 3.60
CA TYR A 10 2.65 29.98 4.80
C TYR A 10 1.83 31.20 5.15
N PRO A 11 0.52 31.09 5.46
CA PRO A 11 -0.18 32.16 6.11
C PRO A 11 0.55 32.44 7.44
N ARG A 12 1.03 33.63 7.61
CA ARG A 12 1.61 34.11 8.87
C ARG A 12 0.50 34.14 9.92
N SER A 13 0.82 33.59 11.11
CA SER A 13 0.00 33.59 12.31
C SER A 13 -1.26 32.70 12.28
N VAL A 14 -1.07 31.40 12.44
CA VAL A 14 -2.00 30.62 13.27
C VAL A 14 -1.60 30.94 14.72
N ASP A 15 -2.53 31.53 15.47
CA ASP A 15 -2.30 31.90 16.87
C ASP A 15 -2.10 30.63 17.72
N LEU A 16 -0.83 30.27 17.94
CA LEU A 16 -0.43 29.14 18.78
C LEU A 16 -0.95 29.23 20.23
N HIS A 17 -1.35 30.44 20.67
CA HIS A 17 -1.95 30.63 21.98
C HIS A 17 -3.42 30.23 22.05
N ALA A 18 -4.15 30.18 20.92
CA ALA A 18 -5.52 29.67 20.88
C ALA A 18 -5.53 28.14 21.04
N PHE A 19 -4.60 27.43 20.43
CA PHE A 19 -4.45 25.97 20.59
C PHE A 19 -3.97 25.57 21.99
N GLY A 20 -3.08 26.34 22.60
CA GLY A 20 -2.63 26.10 23.98
C GLY A 20 -3.76 26.25 25.00
N ARG A 21 -4.73 27.15 24.78
CA ARG A 21 -5.90 27.33 25.65
C ARG A 21 -6.89 26.17 25.55
N LEU A 22 -7.10 25.64 24.34
CA LEU A 22 -8.00 24.46 24.15
C LEU A 22 -7.41 23.19 24.81
N ALA A 23 -6.10 22.98 24.71
CA ALA A 23 -5.43 21.85 25.37
C ALA A 23 -5.47 21.99 26.91
N ALA A 24 -5.30 23.19 27.44
CA ALA A 24 -5.37 23.45 28.88
C ALA A 24 -6.79 23.33 29.44
N GLU A 25 -7.83 23.58 28.63
CA GLU A 25 -9.22 23.46 29.03
C GLU A 25 -9.68 21.99 29.09
N VAL A 26 -9.16 21.12 28.19
CA VAL A 26 -9.40 19.68 28.24
C VAL A 26 -8.73 19.05 29.49
N ASP A 27 -7.55 19.52 29.85
CA ASP A 27 -6.83 19.02 31.03
C ASP A 27 -7.51 19.49 32.36
N ARG A 28 -8.08 20.69 32.41
CA ARG A 28 -8.84 21.20 33.56
C ARG A 28 -10.18 20.48 33.77
N THR A 29 -10.83 20.02 32.71
CA THR A 29 -12.10 19.27 32.83
C THR A 29 -11.88 17.85 33.39
N LEU A 30 -10.70 17.26 33.16
CA LEU A 30 -10.33 15.95 33.73
C LEU A 30 -9.95 16.01 35.22
N VAL A 31 -9.50 17.14 35.73
CA VAL A 31 -9.09 17.31 37.14
C VAL A 31 -10.30 17.53 38.09
N VAL A 32 -11.45 17.98 37.58
CA VAL A 32 -12.64 18.24 38.39
C VAL A 32 -13.49 17.00 38.68
N VAL A 33 -13.26 15.88 37.98
CA VAL A 33 -13.99 14.60 38.20
C VAL A 33 -13.31 13.68 39.23
N GLY A 34 -12.12 14.05 39.71
CA GLY A 34 -11.33 13.25 40.69
C GLY A 34 -11.70 13.45 42.16
N GLY A 35 -12.77 14.18 42.48
CA GLY A 35 -13.11 14.57 43.85
C GLY A 35 -14.40 14.00 44.41
N LEU A 36 -14.75 12.71 44.20
CA LEU A 36 -15.86 12.08 44.89
C LEU A 36 -15.39 11.02 45.89
N ARG A 37 -15.68 11.29 47.20
CA ARG A 37 -15.50 10.38 48.30
C ARG A 37 -16.32 9.11 48.07
N ILE A 38 -15.67 7.95 48.26
CA ILE A 38 -16.29 6.62 48.20
C ILE A 38 -17.04 6.37 49.52
N PRO A 39 -18.32 6.07 49.52
CA PRO A 39 -18.98 5.40 50.66
C PRO A 39 -18.72 3.89 50.53
N GLY A 40 -18.69 3.21 51.66
CA GLY A 40 -18.36 1.80 51.83
C GLY A 40 -19.30 0.79 51.14
N PRO A 41 -19.05 -0.52 51.30
CA PRO A 41 -19.44 -1.56 50.36
C PRO A 41 -20.96 -1.85 50.40
N LEU A 42 -21.59 -1.90 49.20
CA LEU A 42 -22.90 -2.47 48.97
C LEU A 42 -22.80 -3.79 48.20
N PRO A 43 -23.80 -4.67 48.32
CA PRO A 43 -23.67 -6.10 48.03
C PRO A 43 -23.77 -6.42 46.54
N ALA A 44 -23.26 -7.60 46.21
CA ALA A 44 -23.14 -8.22 44.92
C ALA A 44 -24.40 -8.19 44.02
N HIS A 45 -24.34 -7.41 42.93
CA HIS A 45 -25.13 -7.60 41.75
C HIS A 45 -24.32 -7.25 40.52
N ASP A 46 -23.36 -8.13 40.16
CA ASP A 46 -22.54 -7.91 38.96
C ASP A 46 -22.24 -9.24 38.24
N LYS A 47 -23.29 -9.87 37.73
CA LYS A 47 -23.14 -10.97 36.75
C LYS A 47 -23.74 -10.71 35.38
N GLN A 48 -24.40 -9.57 35.15
CA GLN A 48 -25.10 -9.30 33.89
C GLN A 48 -24.29 -8.46 32.90
N GLU A 49 -23.38 -7.61 33.36
CA GLU A 49 -22.57 -6.78 32.46
C GLU A 49 -21.35 -7.51 31.82
N GLN A 50 -20.82 -8.53 32.49
CA GLN A 50 -19.70 -9.29 31.93
C GLN A 50 -20.09 -10.24 30.80
N THR A 51 -21.34 -10.69 30.74
CA THR A 51 -21.88 -11.50 29.63
C THR A 51 -22.07 -10.65 28.37
N SER A 52 -22.53 -9.41 28.47
CA SER A 52 -22.69 -8.51 27.34
C SER A 52 -21.37 -8.19 26.63
N HIS A 53 -20.28 -8.00 27.36
CA HIS A 53 -18.97 -7.68 26.78
C HIS A 53 -18.31 -8.90 26.11
N ARG A 54 -18.57 -10.13 26.59
CA ARG A 54 -18.08 -11.36 25.96
C ARG A 54 -18.87 -11.70 24.69
N ASP A 55 -20.16 -11.48 24.67
CA ASP A 55 -21.00 -11.72 23.50
C ASP A 55 -20.75 -10.72 22.38
N HIS A 56 -20.50 -9.44 22.67
CA HIS A 56 -20.07 -8.45 21.67
C HIS A 56 -18.74 -8.82 21.00
N ARG A 57 -17.79 -9.36 21.77
CA ARG A 57 -16.52 -9.84 21.18
C ARG A 57 -16.69 -11.13 20.37
N ARG A 58 -17.64 -11.98 20.71
CA ARG A 58 -17.97 -13.18 19.93
C ARG A 58 -18.73 -12.84 18.65
N ILE A 59 -19.67 -11.91 18.69
CA ILE A 59 -20.43 -11.44 17.51
C ILE A 59 -19.50 -10.74 16.53
N GLN A 60 -18.57 -9.89 16.99
CA GLN A 60 -17.57 -9.28 16.11
C GLN A 60 -16.60 -10.31 15.49
N ARG A 61 -16.26 -11.38 16.21
CA ARG A 61 -15.42 -12.48 15.67
C ARG A 61 -16.18 -13.33 14.64
N LEU A 62 -17.47 -13.57 14.82
CA LEU A 62 -18.28 -14.32 13.85
C LEU A 62 -18.55 -13.53 12.58
N THR A 63 -18.81 -12.23 12.67
CA THR A 63 -19.09 -11.39 11.49
C THR A 63 -17.84 -11.26 10.59
N VAL A 64 -16.65 -11.23 11.18
CA VAL A 64 -15.39 -11.18 10.41
C VAL A 64 -15.01 -12.55 9.82
N LEU A 65 -15.36 -13.66 10.49
CA LEU A 65 -15.09 -15.02 9.98
C LEU A 65 -16.04 -15.41 8.84
N LEU A 66 -17.26 -14.92 8.80
CA LEU A 66 -18.23 -15.20 7.72
C LEU A 66 -17.89 -14.51 6.40
N THR A 67 -17.12 -13.41 6.42
CA THR A 67 -16.67 -12.75 5.17
C THR A 67 -15.36 -13.31 4.60
N ALA A 68 -14.61 -14.09 5.40
CA ALA A 68 -13.38 -14.77 4.95
C ALA A 68 -13.61 -16.23 4.55
N GLY A 69 -14.77 -16.83 4.89
CA GLY A 69 -15.03 -18.26 4.79
C GLY A 69 -15.81 -18.75 3.57
N LEU A 70 -16.26 -17.88 2.66
CA LEU A 70 -17.15 -18.29 1.56
C LEU A 70 -16.47 -18.34 0.19
N LEU A 71 -15.23 -18.87 0.11
CA LEU A 71 -14.59 -19.14 -1.19
C LEU A 71 -13.57 -20.31 -1.11
N VAL A 72 -13.99 -21.43 -0.52
CA VAL A 72 -13.29 -22.72 -0.69
C VAL A 72 -14.35 -23.81 -0.82
N ALA A 73 -14.87 -24.01 -2.01
CA ALA A 73 -15.41 -25.28 -2.49
C ALA A 73 -15.60 -25.16 -4.00
N ALA A 74 -14.73 -25.78 -4.76
CA ALA A 74 -14.93 -26.50 -6.00
C ALA A 74 -13.62 -26.55 -6.78
N CYS A 75 -13.04 -27.74 -6.76
CA CYS A 75 -12.55 -28.55 -7.85
C CYS A 75 -11.45 -29.47 -7.32
N ALA A 76 -11.89 -30.63 -6.81
CA ALA A 76 -11.12 -31.87 -6.86
C ALA A 76 -11.40 -32.50 -8.24
N GLY A 77 -10.34 -32.76 -8.98
CA GLY A 77 -10.40 -33.48 -10.24
C GLY A 77 -9.05 -34.17 -10.42
N GLU A 78 -9.07 -35.48 -10.20
CA GLU A 78 -7.93 -36.38 -10.35
C GLU A 78 -7.51 -36.49 -11.81
N GLY A 79 -6.21 -36.59 -12.05
CA GLY A 79 -5.65 -36.92 -13.35
C GLY A 79 -4.19 -37.36 -13.19
N ARG A 80 -3.98 -38.60 -12.71
CA ARG A 80 -2.68 -39.28 -12.82
C ARG A 80 -2.44 -39.61 -14.29
N SER A 81 -1.30 -39.17 -14.83
CA SER A 81 -0.69 -39.76 -16.02
C SER A 81 0.77 -39.99 -15.74
N THR A 82 1.09 -41.27 -15.64
CA THR A 82 2.44 -41.84 -15.62
C THR A 82 3.01 -41.82 -17.04
N VAL A 83 4.18 -41.21 -17.24
CA VAL A 83 4.96 -41.40 -18.47
C VAL A 83 6.35 -41.90 -18.09
N SER A 84 6.65 -43.08 -18.59
CA SER A 84 7.95 -43.77 -18.48
C SER A 84 9.02 -43.13 -19.37
N PRO A 85 10.30 -43.22 -19.00
CA PRO A 85 11.40 -42.71 -19.82
C PRO A 85 11.79 -43.64 -20.96
N PRO A 86 12.29 -43.12 -22.10
CA PRO A 86 12.74 -43.94 -23.22
C PRO A 86 14.15 -44.50 -23.00
N PRO A 87 14.50 -45.60 -23.74
CA PRO A 87 15.71 -46.38 -23.55
C PRO A 87 16.96 -45.76 -24.24
N ALA A 88 18.13 -46.13 -23.72
CA ALA A 88 19.45 -45.75 -24.20
C ALA A 88 19.78 -46.39 -25.55
N ALA A 89 20.48 -45.67 -26.42
CA ALA A 89 21.03 -46.14 -27.68
C ALA A 89 22.49 -46.63 -27.53
N PRO A 90 22.95 -47.57 -28.38
CA PRO A 90 24.19 -48.29 -28.17
C PRO A 90 25.45 -47.61 -28.74
N ASP A 91 26.57 -47.96 -28.10
CA ASP A 91 27.95 -47.66 -28.51
C ASP A 91 28.27 -48.05 -29.95
N ARG A 92 28.98 -47.16 -30.63
CA ARG A 92 29.72 -47.50 -31.87
C ARG A 92 31.17 -47.14 -31.74
N THR A 93 31.99 -48.14 -31.68
CA THR A 93 33.47 -48.13 -31.82
C THR A 93 33.92 -47.51 -33.13
N ALA A 94 34.80 -46.55 -33.06
CA ALA A 94 35.46 -45.94 -34.23
C ALA A 94 36.91 -46.38 -34.36
N THR A 95 37.22 -46.89 -35.49
CA THR A 95 38.54 -47.39 -35.92
C THR A 95 39.45 -46.18 -36.26
N THR A 96 40.65 -46.20 -35.69
CA THR A 96 41.73 -45.23 -35.94
C THR A 96 42.39 -45.51 -37.29
N MET A 97 42.40 -44.52 -38.19
CA MET A 97 43.28 -44.49 -39.33
C MET A 97 44.19 -43.24 -39.25
N THR A 98 45.51 -43.51 -39.16
CA THR A 98 46.56 -42.52 -39.14
C THR A 98 46.83 -42.03 -40.57
N ARG A 99 46.66 -40.72 -40.81
CA ARG A 99 47.07 -40.10 -42.09
C ARG A 99 47.99 -38.92 -41.83
N THR A 100 49.21 -39.00 -42.38
CA THR A 100 50.27 -37.99 -42.38
C THR A 100 49.81 -36.74 -43.16
N VAL A 101 49.90 -35.53 -42.55
CA VAL A 101 49.51 -34.26 -43.15
C VAL A 101 50.77 -33.42 -43.40
N PRO A 102 50.89 -32.78 -44.58
CA PRO A 102 51.96 -31.80 -44.87
C PRO A 102 51.64 -30.44 -44.19
N ALA A 103 52.67 -29.67 -43.86
CA ALA A 103 52.65 -28.38 -43.19
C ALA A 103 51.70 -27.34 -43.87
N ALA A 104 50.86 -26.72 -43.07
CA ALA A 104 49.91 -25.68 -43.49
C ALA A 104 50.53 -24.26 -43.50
N PRO A 105 50.08 -23.36 -44.36
CA PRO A 105 50.53 -21.98 -44.41
C PRO A 105 49.96 -21.16 -43.22
N LYS A 106 50.68 -20.10 -42.81
CA LYS A 106 50.36 -19.20 -41.72
C LYS A 106 48.90 -18.68 -41.84
N ALA A 107 48.10 -18.89 -40.80
CA ALA A 107 46.76 -18.42 -40.69
C ALA A 107 46.69 -16.88 -40.61
N PRO A 108 45.67 -16.24 -41.21
CA PRO A 108 45.42 -14.83 -41.06
C PRO A 108 44.98 -14.52 -39.62
N THR A 109 45.43 -13.39 -39.08
CA THR A 109 45.08 -12.86 -37.76
C THR A 109 43.55 -12.64 -37.68
N THR A 110 42.84 -13.55 -37.01
CA THR A 110 41.42 -13.40 -36.76
C THR A 110 41.21 -12.32 -35.72
N THR A 111 40.63 -11.20 -36.13
CA THR A 111 40.04 -10.19 -35.24
C THR A 111 39.05 -10.90 -34.33
N PRO A 112 39.10 -10.68 -32.98
CA PRO A 112 38.13 -11.34 -32.07
C PRO A 112 36.72 -10.97 -32.47
N PRO A 113 35.78 -11.92 -32.44
CA PRO A 113 34.41 -11.66 -32.83
C PRO A 113 33.85 -10.55 -31.94
N ARG A 114 33.31 -9.49 -32.57
CA ARG A 114 32.59 -8.40 -31.92
C ARG A 114 31.44 -9.03 -31.13
N SER A 115 31.54 -9.01 -29.80
CA SER A 115 30.47 -9.54 -28.94
C SER A 115 29.12 -8.95 -29.36
N ALA A 116 28.15 -9.81 -29.68
CA ALA A 116 26.80 -9.37 -29.98
C ALA A 116 26.26 -8.52 -28.81
N PRO A 117 25.51 -7.44 -29.09
CA PRO A 117 24.95 -6.62 -28.03
C PRO A 117 24.11 -7.48 -27.09
N ALA A 118 24.38 -7.38 -25.78
CA ALA A 118 23.68 -8.16 -24.77
C ALA A 118 22.16 -7.87 -24.85
N THR A 119 21.38 -8.92 -24.95
CA THR A 119 19.91 -8.79 -24.99
C THR A 119 19.39 -8.22 -23.67
N ILE A 120 18.76 -7.04 -23.71
CA ILE A 120 18.16 -6.40 -22.54
C ILE A 120 17.00 -7.27 -22.03
N THR A 121 17.15 -7.82 -20.84
CA THR A 121 16.13 -8.70 -20.22
C THR A 121 14.98 -7.90 -19.60
N ALA A 122 13.89 -8.58 -19.22
CA ALA A 122 12.81 -7.98 -18.45
C ALA A 122 13.29 -7.48 -17.07
N ALA A 123 14.25 -8.16 -16.45
CA ALA A 123 14.84 -7.74 -15.18
C ALA A 123 15.63 -6.45 -15.34
N ASP A 124 16.42 -6.30 -16.41
CA ASP A 124 17.20 -5.09 -16.68
C ASP A 124 16.31 -3.87 -16.86
N ARG A 125 15.23 -4.02 -17.66
CA ARG A 125 14.25 -2.95 -17.86
C ARG A 125 13.58 -2.53 -16.55
N LEU A 126 13.17 -3.47 -15.71
CA LEU A 126 12.53 -3.17 -14.43
C LEU A 126 13.51 -2.54 -13.43
N ALA A 127 14.76 -3.00 -13.38
CA ALA A 127 15.80 -2.43 -12.52
C ALA A 127 16.08 -0.98 -12.92
N THR A 128 16.28 -0.71 -14.21
CA THR A 128 16.48 0.65 -14.74
C THR A 128 15.27 1.56 -14.43
N GLN A 129 14.06 1.08 -14.70
CA GLN A 129 12.83 1.83 -14.45
C GLN A 129 12.65 2.18 -12.98
N LEU A 130 12.91 1.24 -12.06
CA LEU A 130 12.83 1.47 -10.62
C LEU A 130 13.94 2.40 -10.15
N THR A 131 15.17 2.21 -10.60
CA THR A 131 16.28 3.11 -10.26
C THR A 131 15.96 4.55 -10.66
N THR A 132 15.54 4.76 -11.91
CA THR A 132 15.18 6.10 -12.41
C THR A 132 14.02 6.72 -11.61
N ALA A 133 12.94 5.97 -11.41
CA ALA A 133 11.76 6.50 -10.74
C ALA A 133 12.03 6.78 -9.25
N GLU A 134 12.65 5.84 -8.53
CA GLU A 134 12.91 5.96 -7.09
C GLU A 134 13.92 7.07 -6.78
N THR A 135 14.99 7.18 -7.57
CA THR A 135 15.98 8.26 -7.40
C THR A 135 15.33 9.61 -7.67
N ALA A 136 14.65 9.76 -8.80
CA ALA A 136 14.06 11.05 -9.17
C ALA A 136 12.93 11.48 -8.22
N ILE A 137 12.06 10.57 -7.75
CA ILE A 137 11.00 10.92 -6.79
C ILE A 137 11.61 11.44 -5.48
N ARG A 138 12.74 10.88 -5.05
CA ARG A 138 13.41 11.25 -3.79
C ARG A 138 14.27 12.50 -3.90
N ASP A 139 14.67 12.86 -5.09
CA ASP A 139 15.46 14.05 -5.35
C ASP A 139 14.59 15.32 -5.25
N PRO A 140 14.90 16.25 -4.32
CA PRO A 140 14.19 17.52 -4.19
C PRO A 140 14.32 18.43 -5.43
N ALA A 141 15.37 18.25 -6.23
CA ALA A 141 15.58 19.02 -7.46
C ALA A 141 14.68 18.55 -8.61
N THR A 142 14.01 17.40 -8.48
CA THR A 142 13.09 16.90 -9.54
C THR A 142 11.90 17.84 -9.69
N PRO A 143 11.66 18.39 -10.91
CA PRO A 143 10.53 19.27 -11.17
C PRO A 143 9.19 18.60 -10.88
N ALA A 144 8.25 19.31 -10.26
CA ALA A 144 6.94 18.77 -9.89
C ALA A 144 6.17 18.18 -11.07
N GLY A 145 6.27 18.79 -12.27
CA GLY A 145 5.62 18.29 -13.49
C GLY A 145 6.09 16.90 -13.96
N ARG A 146 7.25 16.41 -13.49
CA ARG A 146 7.74 15.06 -13.80
C ARG A 146 7.17 13.98 -12.86
N LEU A 147 6.73 14.34 -11.66
CA LEU A 147 6.28 13.41 -10.64
C LEU A 147 5.11 12.51 -11.09
N PRO A 148 4.10 13.00 -11.84
CA PRO A 148 3.02 12.15 -12.32
C PRO A 148 3.51 10.97 -13.18
N ALA A 149 4.41 11.22 -14.12
CA ALA A 149 4.97 10.18 -14.98
C ALA A 149 5.83 9.20 -14.19
N LEU A 150 6.68 9.72 -13.29
CA LEU A 150 7.56 8.92 -12.43
C LEU A 150 6.76 8.01 -11.48
N GLY A 151 5.73 8.52 -10.81
CA GLY A 151 4.89 7.74 -9.90
C GLY A 151 4.12 6.63 -10.63
N ARG A 152 3.59 6.93 -11.82
CA ARG A 152 2.95 5.90 -12.67
C ARG A 152 3.94 4.84 -13.16
N ALA A 153 5.16 5.22 -13.53
CA ALA A 153 6.21 4.30 -13.94
C ALA A 153 6.63 3.40 -12.76
N GLN A 154 6.88 3.99 -11.59
CA GLN A 154 7.16 3.31 -10.34
C GLN A 154 6.09 2.25 -10.02
N GLN A 155 4.81 2.64 -10.05
CA GLN A 155 3.70 1.73 -9.77
C GLN A 155 3.65 0.56 -10.76
N ARG A 156 3.81 0.81 -12.06
CA ARG A 156 3.82 -0.25 -13.08
C ARG A 156 4.94 -1.26 -12.84
N ALA A 157 6.15 -0.79 -12.50
CA ALA A 157 7.29 -1.65 -12.23
C ALA A 157 7.06 -2.52 -10.98
N TYR A 158 6.54 -1.95 -9.87
CA TYR A 158 6.18 -2.74 -8.69
C TYR A 158 5.08 -3.76 -8.98
N ARG A 159 4.06 -3.37 -9.73
CA ARG A 159 3.00 -4.31 -10.13
C ARG A 159 3.54 -5.47 -10.98
N ALA A 160 4.49 -5.19 -11.89
CA ALA A 160 5.15 -6.23 -12.69
C ALA A 160 5.93 -7.19 -11.81
N LEU A 161 6.72 -6.71 -10.84
CA LEU A 161 7.46 -7.56 -9.89
C LEU A 161 6.53 -8.41 -9.02
N VAL A 162 5.43 -7.84 -8.53
CA VAL A 162 4.45 -8.57 -7.71
C VAL A 162 3.77 -9.70 -8.52
N ARG A 163 3.61 -9.53 -9.83
CA ARG A 163 3.07 -10.56 -10.73
C ARG A 163 4.10 -11.61 -11.13
N GLN A 164 5.36 -11.22 -11.18
CA GLN A 164 6.47 -12.07 -11.64
C GLN A 164 7.54 -12.19 -10.54
N PRO A 165 7.25 -12.91 -9.43
CA PRO A 165 8.14 -12.95 -8.26
C PRO A 165 9.52 -13.54 -8.59
N GLY A 166 9.64 -14.38 -9.60
CA GLY A 166 10.94 -14.94 -10.06
C GLY A 166 11.92 -13.88 -10.60
N LEU A 167 11.44 -12.69 -10.95
CA LEU A 167 12.31 -11.57 -11.36
C LEU A 167 12.89 -10.80 -10.18
N ILE A 168 12.31 -10.92 -8.98
CA ILE A 168 12.71 -10.10 -7.81
C ILE A 168 14.20 -10.24 -7.49
N PRO A 169 14.79 -11.44 -7.34
CA PRO A 169 16.21 -11.57 -7.04
C PRO A 169 17.11 -10.92 -8.12
N LYS A 170 16.76 -11.12 -9.40
CA LYS A 170 17.49 -10.59 -10.54
C LYS A 170 17.47 -9.06 -10.57
N VAL A 171 16.29 -8.46 -10.33
CA VAL A 171 16.14 -7.00 -10.26
C VAL A 171 16.90 -6.44 -9.05
N LEU A 172 16.76 -7.04 -7.86
CA LEU A 172 17.45 -6.57 -6.65
C LEU A 172 18.97 -6.60 -6.79
N ALA A 173 19.54 -7.59 -7.51
CA ALA A 173 20.98 -7.68 -7.75
C ALA A 173 21.51 -6.48 -8.57
N GLN A 174 20.70 -5.95 -9.48
CA GLN A 174 21.04 -4.86 -10.39
C GLN A 174 20.78 -3.46 -9.80
N LEU A 175 20.02 -3.38 -8.71
CA LEU A 175 19.72 -2.08 -8.09
C LEU A 175 20.91 -1.54 -7.30
N PRO A 176 21.08 -0.20 -7.27
CA PRO A 176 21.96 0.44 -6.31
C PRO A 176 21.67 -0.04 -4.88
N PRO A 177 22.70 -0.26 -4.03
CA PRO A 177 22.52 -0.80 -2.69
C PRO A 177 21.44 -0.07 -1.85
N GLY A 178 21.42 1.26 -1.90
CA GLY A 178 20.45 2.10 -1.19
C GLY A 178 18.99 1.93 -1.62
N LEU A 179 18.73 1.39 -2.83
CA LEU A 179 17.36 1.16 -3.32
C LEU A 179 16.86 -0.26 -3.08
N ARG A 180 17.72 -1.21 -2.74
CA ARG A 180 17.32 -2.62 -2.54
C ARG A 180 16.28 -2.78 -1.43
N GLY A 181 16.48 -2.09 -0.30
CA GLY A 181 15.54 -2.07 0.81
C GLY A 181 14.19 -1.44 0.43
N VAL A 182 14.25 -0.33 -0.31
CA VAL A 182 13.08 0.38 -0.84
C VAL A 182 12.23 -0.53 -1.71
N VAL A 183 12.85 -1.19 -2.69
CA VAL A 183 12.15 -2.06 -3.63
C VAL A 183 11.59 -3.29 -2.91
N ARG A 184 12.35 -3.90 -1.99
CA ARG A 184 11.85 -5.01 -1.16
C ARG A 184 10.58 -4.65 -0.40
N ALA A 185 10.56 -3.51 0.29
CA ALA A 185 9.41 -3.09 1.09
C ALA A 185 8.15 -2.87 0.22
N ASN A 186 8.29 -2.19 -0.93
CA ASN A 186 7.18 -1.98 -1.85
C ASN A 186 6.66 -3.29 -2.46
N VAL A 187 7.57 -4.23 -2.80
CA VAL A 187 7.18 -5.56 -3.30
C VAL A 187 6.48 -6.38 -2.22
N VAL A 188 6.96 -6.33 -0.98
CA VAL A 188 6.26 -6.98 0.16
C VAL A 188 4.86 -6.42 0.31
N ALA A 189 4.72 -5.09 0.39
CA ALA A 189 3.40 -4.46 0.53
C ALA A 189 2.45 -4.85 -0.60
N GLY A 190 2.88 -4.74 -1.85
CA GLY A 190 2.06 -5.11 -3.01
C GLY A 190 1.69 -6.58 -3.06
N SER A 191 2.62 -7.49 -2.68
CA SER A 191 2.40 -8.93 -2.63
C SER A 191 1.38 -9.31 -1.55
N GLU A 192 1.48 -8.72 -0.36
CA GLU A 192 0.54 -8.97 0.73
C GLU A 192 -0.87 -8.47 0.40
N LEU A 193 -0.99 -7.28 -0.21
CA LEU A 193 -2.28 -6.76 -0.67
C LEU A 193 -2.88 -7.59 -1.81
N ARG A 194 -2.06 -8.10 -2.74
CA ARG A 194 -2.54 -8.99 -3.80
C ARG A 194 -3.09 -10.29 -3.24
N LYS A 195 -2.49 -10.83 -2.18
CA LYS A 195 -2.98 -12.05 -1.49
C LYS A 195 -4.23 -11.76 -0.66
N LEU A 196 -4.39 -10.55 -0.14
CA LEU A 196 -5.53 -10.12 0.65
C LEU A 196 -6.75 -9.86 -0.24
N ASN A 197 -6.54 -9.14 -1.36
CA ASN A 197 -7.60 -8.65 -2.23
C ASN A 197 -7.60 -9.46 -3.54
N ARG A 198 -8.45 -10.49 -3.60
CA ARG A 198 -8.70 -11.21 -4.85
C ARG A 198 -9.83 -10.51 -5.60
N PRO A 199 -9.62 -10.05 -6.86
CA PRO A 199 -10.68 -9.46 -7.64
C PRO A 199 -11.80 -10.47 -7.87
N ALA A 200 -13.04 -10.08 -7.62
CA ALA A 200 -14.21 -10.79 -8.14
C ALA A 200 -14.30 -10.53 -9.67
N GLY A 201 -14.90 -11.43 -10.44
CA GLY A 201 -14.94 -11.35 -11.91
C GLY A 201 -15.64 -10.13 -12.49
N ARG A 202 -16.38 -9.34 -11.67
CA ARG A 202 -17.07 -8.10 -12.09
C ARG A 202 -16.29 -6.87 -11.61
N LEU A 203 -16.22 -5.85 -12.47
CA LEU A 203 -15.69 -4.55 -12.08
C LEU A 203 -16.58 -3.90 -11.00
N PRO A 204 -15.99 -3.24 -10.00
CA PRO A 204 -16.73 -2.59 -8.93
C PRO A 204 -17.47 -1.36 -9.45
N ARG A 205 -18.59 -1.02 -8.79
CA ARG A 205 -19.34 0.22 -9.04
C ARG A 205 -18.71 1.41 -8.33
N TRP A 206 -17.40 1.55 -8.44
CA TRP A 206 -16.69 2.69 -7.87
C TRP A 206 -16.73 3.88 -8.83
N ARG A 207 -16.63 5.06 -8.28
CA ARG A 207 -16.31 6.27 -9.04
C ARG A 207 -14.85 6.65 -8.74
N ILE A 208 -14.05 6.82 -9.79
CA ILE A 208 -12.64 7.19 -9.63
C ILE A 208 -12.51 8.69 -9.90
N VAL A 209 -11.97 9.40 -8.91
CA VAL A 209 -11.82 10.86 -8.92
C VAL A 209 -10.37 11.26 -8.66
N ALA A 210 -10.03 12.53 -8.95
CA ALA A 210 -8.79 13.11 -8.48
C ALA A 210 -8.75 13.12 -6.94
N PRO A 211 -7.60 12.85 -6.31
CA PRO A 211 -7.47 12.98 -4.86
C PRO A 211 -7.43 14.47 -4.48
N ALA A 212 -7.65 14.79 -3.22
CA ALA A 212 -7.35 16.11 -2.70
C ALA A 212 -5.87 16.49 -2.92
N PRO A 213 -5.52 17.79 -3.04
CA PRO A 213 -4.14 18.22 -3.23
C PRO A 213 -3.17 17.59 -2.25
N ALA A 214 -1.98 17.19 -2.72
CA ALA A 214 -0.98 16.48 -1.91
C ALA A 214 -0.61 17.23 -0.63
N GLY A 215 -0.49 18.54 -0.71
CA GLY A 215 -0.22 19.41 0.46
C GLY A 215 -1.32 19.39 1.50
N GLN A 216 -2.59 19.38 1.05
CA GLN A 216 -3.76 19.29 1.93
C GLN A 216 -3.80 17.95 2.66
N LEU A 217 -3.59 16.84 1.94
CA LEU A 217 -3.52 15.51 2.56
C LEU A 217 -2.41 15.42 3.61
N LEU A 218 -1.21 15.94 3.28
CA LEU A 218 -0.10 15.96 4.24
C LEU A 218 -0.40 16.83 5.46
N ALA A 219 -1.10 17.94 5.29
CA ALA A 219 -1.54 18.80 6.40
C ALA A 219 -2.52 18.05 7.32
N ALA A 220 -3.52 17.38 6.74
CA ALA A 220 -4.50 16.58 7.50
C ALA A 220 -3.85 15.44 8.31
N TYR A 221 -2.93 14.67 7.71
CA TYR A 221 -2.21 13.63 8.44
C TYR A 221 -1.37 14.18 9.59
N ARG A 222 -0.70 15.33 9.39
CA ARG A 222 0.11 15.97 10.43
C ARG A 222 -0.73 16.57 11.55
N ALA A 223 -1.87 17.15 11.22
CA ALA A 223 -2.83 17.63 12.21
C ALA A 223 -3.33 16.48 13.10
N ALA A 224 -3.70 15.33 12.49
CA ALA A 224 -4.10 14.14 13.23
C ALA A 224 -2.95 13.57 14.09
N GLN A 225 -1.70 13.59 13.60
CA GLN A 225 -0.53 13.22 14.41
C GLN A 225 -0.32 14.16 15.58
N ALA A 226 -0.42 15.47 15.36
CA ALA A 226 -0.25 16.46 16.42
C ALA A 226 -1.29 16.31 17.54
N THR A 227 -2.54 15.96 17.17
CA THR A 227 -3.66 15.79 18.10
C THR A 227 -3.61 14.46 18.87
N LEU A 228 -3.21 13.36 18.21
CA LEU A 228 -3.38 12.00 18.73
C LEU A 228 -2.09 11.21 18.82
N ALA A 229 -0.93 11.81 18.51
CA ALA A 229 0.38 11.19 18.52
C ALA A 229 0.51 9.93 17.63
N VAL A 230 -0.41 9.73 16.67
CA VAL A 230 -0.32 8.65 15.70
C VAL A 230 0.56 9.10 14.54
N PRO A 231 1.66 8.37 14.21
CA PRO A 231 2.58 8.81 13.17
C PRO A 231 1.88 8.96 11.81
N TRP A 232 2.05 10.11 11.16
CA TRP A 232 1.39 10.49 9.91
C TRP A 232 1.60 9.48 8.78
N GLU A 233 2.73 8.79 8.78
CA GLU A 233 3.09 7.81 7.77
C GLU A 233 2.13 6.62 7.75
N TYR A 234 1.64 6.21 8.91
CA TYR A 234 0.66 5.15 9.01
C TYR A 234 -0.72 5.60 8.53
N LEU A 235 -1.14 6.83 8.85
CA LEU A 235 -2.39 7.40 8.34
C LEU A 235 -2.37 7.51 6.81
N ALA A 236 -1.27 7.99 6.25
CA ALA A 236 -1.08 8.07 4.80
C ALA A 236 -1.02 6.67 4.15
N ALA A 237 -0.37 5.70 4.78
CA ALA A 237 -0.29 4.32 4.28
C ALA A 237 -1.66 3.62 4.30
N ILE A 238 -2.47 3.80 5.35
CA ILE A 238 -3.86 3.32 5.41
C ILE A 238 -4.66 3.95 4.27
N HIS A 239 -4.65 5.27 4.13
CA HIS A 239 -5.38 5.98 3.08
C HIS A 239 -4.95 5.54 1.66
N LEU A 240 -3.65 5.26 1.46
CA LEU A 240 -3.14 4.69 0.22
C LEU A 240 -3.72 3.30 -0.05
N VAL A 241 -3.82 2.46 0.97
CA VAL A 241 -4.30 1.07 0.85
C VAL A 241 -5.81 1.04 0.63
N GLU A 242 -6.58 1.80 1.41
CA GLU A 242 -8.05 1.78 1.40
C GLU A 242 -8.61 2.34 0.09
N THR A 243 -8.25 3.56 -0.25
CA THR A 243 -8.91 4.26 -1.37
C THR A 243 -7.94 4.90 -2.36
N ARG A 244 -6.67 4.55 -2.32
CA ARG A 244 -5.65 5.19 -3.17
C ARG A 244 -5.62 6.71 -2.97
N LEU A 245 -5.53 7.11 -1.67
CA LEU A 245 -5.53 8.50 -1.22
C LEU A 245 -6.82 9.25 -1.60
N GLY A 246 -7.98 8.59 -1.44
CA GLY A 246 -9.28 9.16 -1.71
C GLY A 246 -9.72 9.15 -3.18
N ARG A 247 -8.97 8.49 -4.07
CA ARG A 247 -9.38 8.36 -5.49
C ARG A 247 -10.58 7.46 -5.67
N ILE A 248 -10.73 6.42 -4.85
CA ILE A 248 -11.87 5.51 -4.92
C ILE A 248 -13.02 6.09 -4.11
N ARG A 249 -14.14 6.37 -4.77
CA ARG A 249 -15.42 6.73 -4.15
C ARG A 249 -16.39 5.57 -4.35
N GLY A 250 -16.81 4.98 -3.24
CA GLY A 250 -17.73 3.84 -3.23
C GLY A 250 -17.62 3.04 -1.96
N THR A 251 -18.60 2.15 -1.77
CA THR A 251 -18.68 1.27 -0.63
C THR A 251 -17.98 -0.05 -0.94
N SER A 252 -17.26 -0.62 0.02
CA SER A 252 -16.69 -1.96 -0.12
C SER A 252 -17.79 -3.04 -0.08
N SER A 253 -17.45 -4.27 -0.44
CA SER A 253 -18.35 -5.42 -0.31
C SER A 253 -18.81 -5.69 1.13
N ALA A 254 -18.03 -5.24 2.12
CA ALA A 254 -18.36 -5.33 3.55
C ALA A 254 -19.11 -4.11 4.08
N GLY A 255 -19.49 -3.15 3.22
CA GLY A 255 -20.22 -1.93 3.63
C GLY A 255 -19.31 -0.82 4.15
N ALA A 256 -18.00 -0.92 4.03
CA ALA A 256 -17.09 0.14 4.46
C ALA A 256 -17.18 1.36 3.54
N GLN A 257 -17.11 2.57 4.10
CA GLN A 257 -17.39 3.84 3.45
C GLN A 257 -16.29 4.88 3.66
N GLY A 258 -16.32 5.89 2.80
CA GLY A 258 -15.44 7.05 2.91
C GLY A 258 -13.97 6.78 2.54
N PRO A 259 -13.13 7.83 2.56
CA PRO A 259 -11.74 7.75 2.10
C PRO A 259 -10.88 6.79 2.93
N MET A 260 -11.24 6.57 4.21
CA MET A 260 -10.55 5.64 5.11
C MET A 260 -11.31 4.32 5.32
N GLN A 261 -12.37 4.05 4.55
CA GLN A 261 -13.14 2.81 4.52
C GLN A 261 -13.61 2.33 5.91
N PHE A 262 -14.32 3.20 6.63
CA PHE A 262 -14.95 2.84 7.90
C PHE A 262 -16.23 2.03 7.71
N LEU A 263 -16.41 0.99 8.51
CA LEU A 263 -17.73 0.40 8.72
C LEU A 263 -18.61 1.37 9.51
N PRO A 264 -19.93 1.46 9.24
CA PRO A 264 -20.82 2.37 9.95
C PRO A 264 -20.76 2.24 11.48
N SER A 265 -20.74 1.01 12.02
CA SER A 265 -20.60 0.76 13.45
C SER A 265 -19.27 1.25 14.04
N THR A 266 -18.19 1.15 13.28
CA THR A 266 -16.88 1.68 13.69
C THR A 266 -16.88 3.21 13.61
N TRP A 267 -17.56 3.78 12.61
CA TRP A 267 -17.73 5.23 12.48
C TRP A 267 -18.48 5.84 13.66
N THR A 268 -19.58 5.22 14.08
CA THR A 268 -20.34 5.65 15.26
C THR A 268 -19.44 5.80 16.50
N ARG A 269 -18.44 4.93 16.64
CA ARG A 269 -17.53 4.95 17.78
C ARG A 269 -16.41 5.99 17.67
N TYR A 270 -15.86 6.23 16.47
CA TYR A 270 -14.64 7.02 16.28
C TYR A 270 -14.84 8.29 15.44
N GLY A 271 -15.98 8.47 14.78
CA GLY A 271 -16.30 9.61 13.93
C GLY A 271 -16.57 10.90 14.68
N HIS A 272 -17.10 10.81 15.92
CA HIS A 272 -17.37 11.95 16.80
C HIS A 272 -18.20 13.06 16.13
N GLY A 273 -19.25 12.67 15.40
CA GLY A 273 -20.16 13.63 14.74
C GLY A 273 -19.66 14.19 13.41
N GLY A 274 -18.45 13.81 12.94
CA GLY A 274 -17.95 14.23 11.63
C GLY A 274 -18.63 13.52 10.46
N ASP A 275 -18.26 13.89 9.23
CA ASP A 275 -18.72 13.25 8.00
C ASP A 275 -17.76 12.12 7.56
N ILE A 276 -18.27 10.89 7.46
CA ILE A 276 -17.53 9.71 7.02
C ILE A 276 -16.96 9.87 5.59
N GLN A 277 -17.51 10.75 4.77
CA GLN A 277 -17.07 11.04 3.42
C GLN A 277 -16.03 12.18 3.36
N ALA A 278 -15.94 12.99 4.42
CA ALA A 278 -14.94 14.05 4.52
C ALA A 278 -13.56 13.47 4.83
N THR A 279 -12.56 13.90 4.06
CA THR A 279 -11.21 13.34 4.16
C THR A 279 -10.57 13.61 5.53
N ASP A 280 -10.70 14.83 6.04
CA ASP A 280 -10.06 15.26 7.29
C ASP A 280 -10.70 14.57 8.50
N ASP A 281 -12.04 14.47 8.52
CA ASP A 281 -12.78 13.76 9.56
C ASP A 281 -12.43 12.26 9.59
N ALA A 282 -12.37 11.66 8.41
CA ALA A 282 -12.04 10.25 8.29
C ALA A 282 -10.57 9.95 8.71
N ILE A 283 -9.62 10.83 8.40
CA ILE A 283 -8.23 10.72 8.86
C ILE A 283 -8.16 10.84 10.39
N LEU A 284 -8.88 11.81 10.96
CA LEU A 284 -8.92 12.01 12.41
C LEU A 284 -9.58 10.82 13.13
N ALA A 285 -10.67 10.28 12.58
CA ALA A 285 -11.33 9.08 13.09
C ALA A 285 -10.40 7.86 13.04
N ALA A 286 -9.63 7.71 11.95
CA ALA A 286 -8.62 6.65 11.84
C ALA A 286 -7.53 6.78 12.93
N ALA A 287 -7.07 7.99 13.18
CA ALA A 287 -6.12 8.24 14.26
C ALA A 287 -6.70 7.90 15.64
N ARG A 288 -7.97 8.25 15.92
CA ARG A 288 -8.67 7.88 17.17
C ARG A 288 -8.74 6.36 17.33
N LEU A 289 -9.14 5.65 16.28
CA LEU A 289 -9.19 4.17 16.30
C LEU A 289 -7.80 3.58 16.60
N LEU A 290 -6.77 4.04 15.90
CA LEU A 290 -5.40 3.55 16.12
C LEU A 290 -4.92 3.86 17.54
N ARG A 291 -5.16 5.08 18.02
CA ARG A 291 -4.78 5.49 19.39
C ARG A 291 -5.45 4.64 20.46
N ALA A 292 -6.75 4.37 20.32
CA ALA A 292 -7.52 3.53 21.24
C ALA A 292 -7.07 2.06 21.24
N ASN A 293 -6.29 1.63 20.22
CA ASN A 293 -5.84 0.25 20.08
C ASN A 293 -4.30 0.09 20.13
N GLY A 294 -3.60 0.98 20.82
CA GLY A 294 -2.18 0.82 21.17
C GLY A 294 -1.19 1.72 20.43
N ALA A 295 -1.63 2.51 19.42
CA ALA A 295 -0.73 3.47 18.78
C ALA A 295 -0.31 4.60 19.77
N PRO A 296 0.89 5.14 19.66
CA PRO A 296 1.97 4.75 18.76
C PRO A 296 2.84 3.58 19.26
N ALA A 297 2.64 3.13 20.52
CA ALA A 297 3.52 2.16 21.19
C ALA A 297 3.46 0.77 20.51
N ASP A 298 2.27 0.32 20.13
CA ASP A 298 2.07 -0.92 19.39
C ASP A 298 1.26 -0.67 18.10
N MET A 299 1.94 -0.21 17.07
CA MET A 299 1.33 0.00 15.77
C MET A 299 0.83 -1.29 15.12
N ALA A 300 1.41 -2.46 15.46
CA ALA A 300 0.97 -3.71 14.86
C ALA A 300 -0.40 -4.13 15.43
N ALA A 301 -0.60 -4.01 16.73
CA ALA A 301 -1.91 -4.23 17.36
C ALA A 301 -2.95 -3.21 16.86
N ALA A 302 -2.59 -1.93 16.78
CA ALA A 302 -3.47 -0.87 16.29
C ALA A 302 -3.93 -1.11 14.83
N LEU A 303 -3.02 -1.50 13.95
CA LEU A 303 -3.34 -1.86 12.56
C LEU A 303 -4.17 -3.14 12.46
N TYR A 304 -3.93 -4.11 13.33
CA TYR A 304 -4.73 -5.34 13.37
C TYR A 304 -6.16 -5.07 13.85
N ALA A 305 -6.34 -4.13 14.78
CA ALA A 305 -7.66 -3.66 15.19
C ALA A 305 -8.39 -2.88 14.06
N TYR A 306 -7.65 -2.16 13.22
CA TYR A 306 -8.18 -1.48 12.04
C TYR A 306 -8.67 -2.48 10.99
N ASN A 307 -7.84 -3.45 10.66
CA ASN A 307 -8.17 -4.55 9.76
C ASN A 307 -7.52 -5.84 10.31
N PRO A 308 -8.30 -6.85 10.74
CA PRO A 308 -7.81 -8.04 11.43
C PRO A 308 -7.13 -9.05 10.49
N SER A 309 -6.16 -8.55 9.73
CA SER A 309 -5.35 -9.32 8.80
C SER A 309 -3.86 -9.03 8.99
N ARG A 310 -3.07 -10.06 9.30
CA ARG A 310 -1.61 -9.93 9.36
C ARG A 310 -1.00 -9.49 8.02
N ARG A 311 -1.66 -9.79 6.89
CA ARG A 311 -1.24 -9.31 5.56
C ARG A 311 -1.42 -7.80 5.44
N TYR A 312 -2.56 -7.28 5.93
CA TYR A 312 -2.82 -5.85 6.00
C TYR A 312 -1.77 -5.13 6.85
N VAL A 313 -1.53 -5.64 8.06
CA VAL A 313 -0.52 -5.08 8.97
C VAL A 313 0.84 -5.00 8.29
N ARG A 314 1.31 -6.09 7.66
CA ARG A 314 2.60 -6.09 6.94
C ARG A 314 2.63 -5.10 5.79
N ALA A 315 1.56 -5.02 5.00
CA ALA A 315 1.49 -4.12 3.85
C ALA A 315 1.53 -2.65 4.26
N VAL A 316 0.67 -2.25 5.22
CA VAL A 316 0.61 -0.87 5.72
C VAL A 316 1.94 -0.48 6.39
N SER A 317 2.50 -1.36 7.24
CA SER A 317 3.79 -1.10 7.89
C SER A 317 4.94 -0.94 6.88
N ALA A 318 4.94 -1.72 5.80
CA ALA A 318 5.94 -1.59 4.76
C ALA A 318 5.83 -0.26 4.00
N TYR A 319 4.63 0.21 3.66
CA TYR A 319 4.44 1.53 3.06
C TYR A 319 4.78 2.66 4.05
N ALA A 320 4.33 2.56 5.29
CA ALA A 320 4.65 3.55 6.32
C ALA A 320 6.16 3.69 6.55
N SER A 321 6.91 2.58 6.55
CA SER A 321 8.37 2.61 6.68
C SER A 321 9.05 3.38 5.53
N GLN A 322 8.53 3.28 4.31
CA GLN A 322 9.06 4.02 3.16
C GLN A 322 8.77 5.53 3.26
N LEU A 323 7.58 5.89 3.73
CA LEU A 323 7.20 7.29 3.97
C LEU A 323 8.07 7.92 5.08
N ARG A 324 8.35 7.16 6.14
CA ARG A 324 9.24 7.58 7.24
C ARG A 324 10.69 7.74 6.78
N ALA A 325 11.20 6.79 5.99
CA ALA A 325 12.58 6.84 5.48
C ALA A 325 12.80 8.04 4.54
N ASN A 326 11.81 8.40 3.75
CA ASN A 326 11.86 9.58 2.88
C ASN A 326 10.45 10.10 2.59
N ARG A 327 10.13 11.27 3.13
CA ARG A 327 8.80 11.89 2.97
C ARG A 327 8.41 12.18 1.52
N ARG A 328 9.37 12.36 0.61
CA ARG A 328 9.07 12.54 -0.82
C ARG A 328 8.52 11.30 -1.49
N THR A 329 8.68 10.11 -0.88
CA THR A 329 8.00 8.88 -1.32
C THR A 329 6.49 9.07 -1.44
N PHE A 330 5.89 9.92 -0.59
CA PHE A 330 4.48 10.29 -0.68
C PHE A 330 4.09 10.84 -2.05
N LEU A 331 4.95 11.67 -2.66
CA LEU A 331 4.71 12.24 -3.98
C LEU A 331 4.68 11.18 -5.08
N GLY A 332 5.48 10.12 -4.96
CA GLY A 332 5.38 8.96 -5.87
C GLY A 332 4.05 8.24 -5.72
N TYR A 333 3.68 7.88 -4.48
CA TYR A 333 2.43 7.18 -4.17
C TYR A 333 1.19 8.02 -4.50
N TYR A 334 1.26 9.33 -4.35
CA TYR A 334 0.19 10.27 -4.70
C TYR A 334 -0.22 10.16 -6.17
N HIS A 335 0.70 9.83 -7.07
CA HIS A 335 0.43 9.65 -8.49
C HIS A 335 0.11 8.21 -8.90
N TRP A 336 -0.03 7.30 -7.94
CA TRP A 336 -0.47 5.93 -8.24
C TRP A 336 -1.93 5.92 -8.66
N GLN A 337 -2.19 5.12 -9.70
CA GLN A 337 -3.51 4.95 -10.28
C GLN A 337 -4.29 3.82 -9.59
N VAL A 338 -5.59 3.78 -9.85
CA VAL A 338 -6.47 2.72 -9.34
C VAL A 338 -6.46 1.55 -10.32
N PHE A 339 -6.24 0.36 -9.76
CA PHE A 339 -6.35 -0.90 -10.51
C PHE A 339 -7.27 -1.86 -9.77
N TYR A 340 -8.14 -2.53 -10.52
CA TYR A 340 -8.91 -3.66 -10.04
C TYR A 340 -8.38 -4.93 -10.72
N GLY A 341 -7.69 -5.78 -9.96
CA GLY A 341 -6.86 -6.81 -10.56
C GLY A 341 -5.80 -6.20 -11.48
N ASP A 342 -5.82 -6.58 -12.75
CA ASP A 342 -4.93 -6.02 -13.76
C ASP A 342 -5.56 -4.91 -14.60
N THR A 343 -6.85 -4.65 -14.41
CA THR A 343 -7.59 -3.61 -15.12
C THR A 343 -7.33 -2.24 -14.49
N LEU A 344 -6.86 -1.29 -15.28
CA LEU A 344 -6.78 0.12 -14.90
C LEU A 344 -8.19 0.73 -14.87
N LEU A 345 -8.56 1.34 -13.76
CA LEU A 345 -9.75 2.18 -13.64
C LEU A 345 -9.29 3.64 -13.69
N PRO A 346 -9.44 4.34 -14.83
CA PRO A 346 -8.97 5.70 -14.96
C PRO A 346 -9.81 6.68 -14.14
N GLU A 347 -9.30 7.88 -13.95
CA GLU A 347 -10.09 9.00 -13.42
C GLU A 347 -11.28 9.26 -14.35
N GLY A 348 -12.48 9.48 -13.77
CA GLY A 348 -13.73 9.54 -14.50
C GLY A 348 -14.45 8.19 -14.67
N TYR A 349 -13.84 7.06 -14.26
CA TYR A 349 -14.54 5.77 -14.26
C TYR A 349 -15.71 5.75 -13.26
N PRO A 350 -16.87 5.11 -13.61
CA PRO A 350 -17.21 4.58 -14.92
C PRO A 350 -17.43 5.72 -15.93
N ALA A 351 -17.11 5.48 -17.19
CA ALA A 351 -17.36 6.46 -18.24
C ALA A 351 -18.85 6.83 -18.23
N ARG A 352 -19.16 8.13 -18.21
CA ARG A 352 -20.54 8.59 -18.32
C ARG A 352 -21.04 8.23 -19.72
N PRO A 353 -22.21 7.57 -19.85
CA PRO A 353 -22.78 7.38 -21.17
C PRO A 353 -22.92 8.78 -21.86
N PRO A 354 -22.70 8.87 -23.17
CA PRO A 354 -22.91 10.12 -23.88
C PRO A 354 -24.33 10.61 -23.60
N VAL A 355 -24.47 11.89 -23.26
CA VAL A 355 -25.77 12.53 -23.11
C VAL A 355 -26.42 12.46 -24.50
N PRO A 356 -27.64 11.90 -24.65
CA PRO A 356 -28.33 11.96 -25.91
C PRO A 356 -28.41 13.41 -26.36
N ALA A 357 -28.11 13.67 -27.66
CA ALA A 357 -28.28 14.98 -28.21
C ALA A 357 -29.75 15.43 -28.00
N PRO A 358 -30.00 16.68 -27.60
CA PRO A 358 -31.37 17.19 -27.53
C PRO A 358 -32.00 17.04 -28.92
N GLY A 359 -33.10 16.27 -28.96
CA GLY A 359 -33.89 16.04 -30.16
C GLY A 359 -34.63 17.31 -30.64
#